data_99eea7e6c75061e2d6bd59856d3fceea
#
_entry.id   99eea7e6c75061e2d6bd59856d3fceea
#
_cell.length_a   1.000
_cell.length_b   1.000
_cell.length_c   1.000
_cell.angle_alpha   90.00
_cell.angle_beta   90.00
_cell.angle_gamma   90.00
#
_symmetry.space_group_name_H-M   'P 1'
#
loop_
_entity.id
_entity.type
_entity.pdbx_description
1 polymer ?
#
loop_
_entity_poly.entity_id
_entity_poly.type
_entity_poly.pdbx_seq_one_letter_code
_entity_poly.pdbx_strand_id
1 'polypeptide(L)'
;MRQVKSQKSKVKSNLVILLYSLFHILSASQLNFAQEFTASVKETNVADNERFQISFTFSGKSINNLSKFTPPTFENFLILSGPNQSTSIQIINGAQSASLTYSFVIQPKSVGSFTIGPASIEQAGITYKTQPIRITVVKGANKPKQQQGDDNQISEAEIAKNLYIRAIVDKTQAYKGEQVTVTYKLYTRLSIASQMGVNKLPQYQGFWAEELETSGNINFTTEVIEGKQFRVGVLKRVALFPTQTGSLEVTPFELTVPVQIEKQRSGKSIWDDFFGDPFGRSEIYEFNAKSNVVKIDVLPLPDGQPTSFKGAVGEYIFEAKLNNFTVKSNEPLTLSINISGAGNIKLIDMPEINLPNGFEKYEPKIAEQIYRKDWML
;
A
#
# COMPACT_ATOMS: atom_id res chain seq x y z
N MET A 1 -65.94 44.46 0.68
CA MET A 1 -65.45 43.10 0.99
C MET A 1 -64.86 42.29 -0.18
N ARG A 2 -65.18 42.58 -1.43
CA ARG A 2 -64.66 41.82 -2.63
C ARG A 2 -63.21 42.14 -3.01
N GLN A 3 -62.71 43.35 -2.79
CA GLN A 3 -61.31 43.72 -3.16
C GLN A 3 -60.23 43.10 -2.24
N VAL A 4 -60.49 42.87 -0.95
CA VAL A 4 -59.53 42.32 0.01
C VAL A 4 -59.30 40.81 -0.24
N LYS A 5 -60.30 40.08 -0.78
CA LYS A 5 -60.15 38.67 -1.13
C LYS A 5 -59.27 38.45 -2.39
N SER A 6 -59.33 39.39 -3.37
CA SER A 6 -58.50 39.29 -4.59
C SER A 6 -57.03 39.54 -4.32
N GLN A 7 -56.68 40.47 -3.40
CA GLN A 7 -55.27 40.70 -3.05
C GLN A 7 -54.64 39.52 -2.26
N LYS A 8 -55.36 38.88 -1.33
CA LYS A 8 -54.89 37.71 -0.60
C LYS A 8 -54.66 36.50 -1.48
N SER A 9 -55.42 36.33 -2.56
CA SER A 9 -55.26 35.25 -3.53
C SER A 9 -54.01 35.46 -4.41
N LYS A 10 -53.74 36.67 -4.88
CA LYS A 10 -52.53 37.00 -5.66
C LYS A 10 -51.24 36.87 -4.85
N VAL A 11 -51.25 37.25 -3.55
CA VAL A 11 -50.09 37.10 -2.66
C VAL A 11 -49.78 35.63 -2.38
N LYS A 12 -50.81 34.77 -2.20
CA LYS A 12 -50.61 33.34 -2.02
C LYS A 12 -50.04 32.67 -3.32
N SER A 13 -50.54 33.08 -4.50
CA SER A 13 -50.07 32.58 -5.77
C SER A 13 -48.61 32.98 -6.04
N ASN A 14 -48.22 34.22 -5.76
CA ASN A 14 -46.85 34.69 -5.92
C ASN A 14 -45.90 34.05 -4.93
N LEU A 15 -46.31 33.76 -3.70
CA LEU A 15 -45.53 33.05 -2.69
C LEU A 15 -45.25 31.59 -3.06
N VAL A 16 -46.26 30.91 -3.65
CA VAL A 16 -46.14 29.53 -4.17
C VAL A 16 -45.18 29.46 -5.35
N ILE A 17 -45.27 30.44 -6.27
CA ILE A 17 -44.36 30.52 -7.43
C ILE A 17 -42.94 30.82 -6.97
N LEU A 18 -42.73 31.68 -5.97
CA LEU A 18 -41.41 31.99 -5.40
C LEU A 18 -40.83 30.79 -4.66
N LEU A 19 -41.62 30.01 -3.93
CA LEU A 19 -41.19 28.76 -3.28
C LEU A 19 -40.85 27.66 -4.30
N TYR A 20 -41.61 27.56 -5.42
CA TYR A 20 -41.30 26.62 -6.50
C TYR A 20 -40.01 26.98 -7.25
N SER A 21 -39.77 28.29 -7.50
CA SER A 21 -38.50 28.74 -8.11
C SER A 21 -37.30 28.56 -7.17
N LEU A 22 -37.46 28.76 -5.86
CA LEU A 22 -36.41 28.52 -4.87
C LEU A 22 -36.09 27.03 -4.73
N PHE A 23 -37.09 26.15 -4.82
CA PHE A 23 -36.91 24.70 -4.82
C PHE A 23 -36.19 24.20 -6.08
N HIS A 24 -36.42 24.80 -7.25
CA HIS A 24 -35.69 24.47 -8.49
C HIS A 24 -34.26 24.99 -8.52
N ILE A 25 -33.94 26.06 -7.82
CA ILE A 25 -32.56 26.57 -7.69
C ILE A 25 -31.73 25.70 -6.69
N LEU A 26 -32.36 25.13 -5.64
CA LEU A 26 -31.70 24.23 -4.70
C LEU A 26 -31.44 22.83 -5.27
N SER A 27 -32.19 22.39 -6.29
CA SER A 27 -32.02 21.04 -6.87
C SER A 27 -30.96 20.95 -7.96
N ALA A 28 -30.30 22.07 -8.34
CA ALA A 28 -29.34 22.10 -9.44
C ALA A 28 -27.84 22.00 -9.01
N SER A 29 -27.52 21.87 -7.72
CA SER A 29 -26.14 21.61 -7.29
C SER A 29 -25.85 20.10 -7.30
N GLN A 30 -25.91 19.51 -8.48
CA GLN A 30 -25.22 18.24 -8.71
C GLN A 30 -23.71 18.54 -8.65
N LEU A 31 -23.03 18.09 -7.60
CA LEU A 31 -21.57 18.01 -7.56
C LEU A 31 -21.14 17.06 -8.71
N ASN A 32 -20.97 17.63 -9.90
CA ASN A 32 -20.32 16.91 -10.98
C ASN A 32 -18.85 16.81 -10.61
N PHE A 33 -18.42 15.66 -10.10
CA PHE A 33 -17.01 15.30 -10.05
C PHE A 33 -16.54 15.20 -11.52
N ALA A 34 -15.98 16.29 -12.02
CA ALA A 34 -15.34 16.31 -13.34
C ALA A 34 -14.15 15.34 -13.29
N GLN A 35 -13.99 14.57 -14.37
CA GLN A 35 -12.81 13.76 -14.55
C GLN A 35 -11.63 14.70 -14.77
N GLU A 36 -10.56 14.53 -13.99
CA GLU A 36 -9.38 15.39 -14.03
C GLU A 36 -8.12 14.55 -14.00
N PHE A 37 -7.13 14.94 -14.79
CA PHE A 37 -5.78 14.37 -14.76
C PHE A 37 -4.78 15.46 -14.45
N THR A 38 -4.17 15.38 -13.27
CA THR A 38 -3.28 16.42 -12.72
C THR A 38 -1.88 15.90 -12.48
N ALA A 39 -0.90 16.78 -12.60
CA ALA A 39 0.47 16.55 -12.16
C ALA A 39 0.76 17.42 -10.94
N SER A 40 1.46 16.86 -9.95
CA SER A 40 1.80 17.57 -8.72
C SER A 40 3.20 17.21 -8.23
N VAL A 41 3.84 18.18 -7.59
CA VAL A 41 5.08 18.06 -6.83
C VAL A 41 4.89 18.76 -5.49
N LYS A 42 5.66 18.38 -4.48
CA LYS A 42 5.59 19.01 -3.15
C LYS A 42 6.12 20.45 -3.22
N GLU A 43 7.22 20.65 -3.92
CA GLU A 43 7.89 21.95 -4.07
C GLU A 43 8.38 22.11 -5.50
N THR A 44 8.30 23.35 -6.01
CA THR A 44 8.78 23.69 -7.35
C THR A 44 10.22 24.24 -7.34
N ASN A 45 10.76 24.53 -6.14
CA ASN A 45 12.14 24.91 -5.94
C ASN A 45 12.88 23.78 -5.23
N VAL A 46 13.83 23.14 -5.91
CA VAL A 46 14.55 21.97 -5.42
C VAL A 46 16.06 22.18 -5.56
N ALA A 47 16.86 21.52 -4.71
CA ALA A 47 18.31 21.53 -4.85
C ALA A 47 18.78 20.53 -5.93
N ASP A 48 19.95 20.77 -6.55
CA ASP A 48 20.52 19.88 -7.58
C ASP A 48 20.89 18.47 -7.05
N ASN A 49 21.09 18.35 -5.75
CA ASN A 49 21.35 17.09 -5.06
C ASN A 49 20.12 16.50 -4.35
N GLU A 50 18.95 17.13 -4.50
CA GLU A 50 17.70 16.71 -3.86
C GLU A 50 16.93 15.72 -4.73
N ARG A 51 16.33 14.72 -4.09
CA ARG A 51 15.40 13.78 -4.69
C ARG A 51 13.99 14.20 -4.34
N PHE A 52 13.11 14.28 -5.31
CA PHE A 52 11.72 14.63 -5.07
C PHE A 52 10.77 13.76 -5.88
N GLN A 53 9.55 13.66 -5.38
CA GLN A 53 8.50 12.89 -6.04
C GLN A 53 7.64 13.79 -6.92
N ILE A 54 7.37 13.32 -8.14
CA ILE A 54 6.32 13.85 -9.01
C ILE A 54 5.21 12.81 -9.13
N SER A 55 3.96 13.26 -9.01
CA SER A 55 2.77 12.42 -9.07
C SER A 55 1.83 12.87 -10.17
N PHE A 56 1.27 11.90 -10.91
CA PHE A 56 0.27 12.09 -11.96
C PHE A 56 -1.00 11.38 -11.52
N THR A 57 -2.04 12.14 -11.15
CA THR A 57 -3.26 11.61 -10.55
C THR A 57 -4.45 11.83 -11.47
N PHE A 58 -5.08 10.74 -11.89
CA PHE A 58 -6.39 10.75 -12.50
C PHE A 58 -7.46 10.59 -11.42
N SER A 59 -8.44 11.49 -11.40
CA SER A 59 -9.55 11.48 -10.44
C SER A 59 -10.87 11.54 -11.16
N GLY A 60 -11.89 10.80 -10.68
CA GLY A 60 -13.22 10.78 -11.25
C GLY A 60 -14.20 9.89 -10.49
N LYS A 61 -15.39 9.71 -11.01
CA LYS A 61 -16.39 8.80 -10.44
C LYS A 61 -15.94 7.33 -10.52
N SER A 62 -15.12 6.99 -11.51
CA SER A 62 -14.57 5.66 -11.72
C SER A 62 -13.22 5.75 -12.41
N ILE A 63 -12.35 4.80 -12.09
CA ILE A 63 -11.05 4.58 -12.74
C ILE A 63 -11.04 3.36 -13.65
N ASN A 64 -12.23 2.81 -13.94
CA ASN A 64 -12.37 1.68 -14.86
C ASN A 64 -12.00 2.10 -16.29
N ASN A 65 -11.44 1.16 -17.05
CA ASN A 65 -11.00 1.36 -18.44
C ASN A 65 -9.92 2.44 -18.62
N LEU A 66 -9.15 2.75 -17.56
CA LEU A 66 -7.92 3.52 -17.71
C LEU A 66 -6.86 2.67 -18.39
N SER A 67 -6.20 3.24 -19.39
CA SER A 67 -5.16 2.56 -20.18
C SER A 67 -4.16 3.56 -20.70
N LYS A 68 -3.07 3.05 -21.28
CA LYS A 68 -2.05 3.82 -22.02
C LYS A 68 -1.53 5.06 -21.27
N PHE A 69 -1.16 4.87 -19.98
CA PHE A 69 -0.43 5.92 -19.28
C PHE A 69 0.92 6.16 -19.99
N THR A 70 1.14 7.41 -20.40
CA THR A 70 2.40 7.86 -21.02
C THR A 70 2.98 8.96 -20.15
N PRO A 71 4.09 8.70 -19.44
CA PRO A 71 4.78 9.73 -18.66
C PRO A 71 5.42 10.77 -19.56
N PRO A 72 5.72 11.97 -19.04
CA PRO A 72 6.54 12.96 -19.76
C PRO A 72 7.98 12.45 -19.93
N THR A 73 8.71 13.09 -20.84
CA THR A 73 10.17 12.92 -20.90
C THR A 73 10.82 13.67 -19.73
N PHE A 74 11.71 12.98 -19.00
CA PHE A 74 12.46 13.55 -17.88
C PHE A 74 13.89 13.90 -18.28
N GLU A 75 14.06 14.64 -19.39
CA GLU A 75 15.38 14.91 -20.01
C GLU A 75 16.39 15.53 -19.03
N ASN A 76 15.94 16.47 -18.20
CA ASN A 76 16.77 17.20 -17.25
C ASN A 76 16.80 16.55 -15.84
N PHE A 77 16.20 15.36 -15.69
CA PHE A 77 16.10 14.65 -14.42
C PHE A 77 16.52 13.20 -14.59
N LEU A 78 17.14 12.64 -13.55
CA LEU A 78 17.38 11.21 -13.42
C LEU A 78 16.15 10.58 -12.77
N ILE A 79 15.61 9.51 -13.37
CA ILE A 79 14.55 8.71 -12.76
C ILE A 79 15.23 7.71 -11.83
N LEU A 80 14.94 7.82 -10.54
CA LEU A 80 15.49 6.94 -9.51
C LEU A 80 14.53 5.79 -9.17
N SER A 81 13.22 6.04 -9.30
CA SER A 81 12.17 5.02 -9.08
C SER A 81 10.89 5.42 -9.84
N GLY A 82 10.09 4.42 -10.21
CA GLY A 82 8.79 4.60 -10.84
C GLY A 82 8.67 3.98 -12.24
N PRO A 83 7.45 3.97 -12.79
CA PRO A 83 6.22 4.44 -12.15
C PRO A 83 5.75 3.54 -11.01
N ASN A 84 5.49 4.11 -9.83
CA ASN A 84 4.76 3.44 -8.76
C ASN A 84 3.28 3.76 -8.91
N GLN A 85 2.41 2.77 -8.79
CA GLN A 85 0.97 2.93 -8.96
C GLN A 85 0.25 2.83 -7.63
N SER A 86 -0.69 3.74 -7.38
CA SER A 86 -1.54 3.76 -6.20
C SER A 86 -2.98 4.05 -6.59
N THR A 87 -3.93 3.34 -5.99
CA THR A 87 -5.37 3.51 -6.23
C THR A 87 -6.06 3.88 -4.93
N SER A 88 -6.95 4.87 -4.98
CA SER A 88 -7.81 5.25 -3.86
C SER A 88 -9.27 5.28 -4.31
N ILE A 89 -10.16 4.69 -3.51
CA ILE A 89 -11.61 4.73 -3.73
C ILE A 89 -12.25 5.24 -2.44
N GLN A 90 -13.08 6.26 -2.56
CA GLN A 90 -13.83 6.85 -1.45
C GLN A 90 -15.32 6.83 -1.76
N ILE A 91 -16.13 6.53 -0.76
CA ILE A 91 -17.59 6.59 -0.83
C ILE A 91 -18.05 7.53 0.29
N ILE A 92 -18.59 8.68 -0.09
CA ILE A 92 -19.10 9.69 0.85
C ILE A 92 -20.58 9.93 0.52
N ASN A 93 -21.46 9.67 1.47
CA ASN A 93 -22.92 9.84 1.32
C ASN A 93 -23.47 9.14 0.06
N GLY A 94 -22.97 7.94 -0.26
CA GLY A 94 -23.38 7.18 -1.44
C GLY A 94 -22.79 7.64 -2.78
N ALA A 95 -22.04 8.75 -2.80
CA ALA A 95 -21.29 9.19 -3.98
C ALA A 95 -19.89 8.58 -3.97
N GLN A 96 -19.56 7.84 -5.02
CA GLN A 96 -18.25 7.23 -5.20
C GLN A 96 -17.31 8.18 -5.95
N SER A 97 -16.09 8.33 -5.43
CA SER A 97 -14.94 8.92 -6.12
C SER A 97 -13.78 7.94 -6.12
N ALA A 98 -13.04 7.90 -7.21
CA ALA A 98 -11.88 7.04 -7.35
C ALA A 98 -10.73 7.81 -7.99
N SER A 99 -9.50 7.50 -7.57
CA SER A 99 -8.29 8.06 -8.16
C SER A 99 -7.24 7.00 -8.40
N LEU A 100 -6.47 7.20 -9.47
CA LEU A 100 -5.30 6.41 -9.83
C LEU A 100 -4.11 7.35 -9.97
N THR A 101 -3.05 7.09 -9.20
CA THR A 101 -1.83 7.90 -9.17
C THR A 101 -0.65 7.10 -9.67
N TYR A 102 0.11 7.67 -10.60
CA TYR A 102 1.43 7.21 -10.99
C TYR A 102 2.48 8.17 -10.43
N SER A 103 3.47 7.67 -9.70
CA SER A 103 4.52 8.50 -9.11
C SER A 103 5.91 8.05 -9.51
N PHE A 104 6.81 9.04 -9.65
CA PHE A 104 8.22 8.85 -9.93
C PHE A 104 9.04 9.60 -8.88
N VAL A 105 10.13 9.00 -8.45
CA VAL A 105 11.16 9.70 -7.69
C VAL A 105 12.24 10.11 -8.67
N ILE A 106 12.50 11.41 -8.77
CA ILE A 106 13.46 11.98 -9.71
C ILE A 106 14.48 12.88 -9.00
N GLN A 107 15.64 13.09 -9.64
CA GLN A 107 16.70 13.96 -9.17
C GLN A 107 17.15 14.86 -10.31
N PRO A 108 17.36 16.18 -10.09
CA PRO A 108 17.89 17.08 -11.13
C PRO A 108 19.29 16.67 -11.60
N LYS A 109 19.57 16.86 -12.91
CA LYS A 109 20.90 16.65 -13.48
C LYS A 109 21.78 17.89 -13.39
N SER A 110 21.18 19.09 -13.32
CA SER A 110 21.90 20.36 -13.29
C SER A 110 21.04 21.49 -12.70
N VAL A 111 21.69 22.56 -12.29
CA VAL A 111 21.04 23.81 -11.84
C VAL A 111 20.39 24.53 -13.03
N GLY A 112 19.21 25.11 -12.83
CA GLY A 112 18.48 25.84 -13.88
C GLY A 112 16.97 25.81 -13.65
N SER A 113 16.21 26.31 -14.61
CA SER A 113 14.74 26.26 -14.61
C SER A 113 14.29 25.34 -15.75
N PHE A 114 13.64 24.23 -15.38
CA PHE A 114 13.23 23.18 -16.31
C PHE A 114 11.71 22.98 -16.26
N THR A 115 11.13 22.62 -17.39
CA THR A 115 9.71 22.29 -17.47
C THR A 115 9.56 20.79 -17.70
N ILE A 116 8.87 20.10 -16.78
CA ILE A 116 8.43 18.74 -16.99
C ILE A 116 7.14 18.81 -17.81
N GLY A 117 7.14 18.18 -18.98
CA GLY A 117 6.02 18.18 -19.92
C GLY A 117 4.77 17.49 -19.38
N PRO A 118 3.67 17.50 -20.17
CA PRO A 118 2.43 16.82 -19.79
C PRO A 118 2.58 15.29 -19.84
N ALA A 119 1.99 14.61 -18.87
CA ALA A 119 1.66 13.20 -18.97
C ALA A 119 0.32 13.01 -19.66
N SER A 120 0.06 11.84 -20.23
CA SER A 120 -1.24 11.48 -20.79
C SER A 120 -1.75 10.13 -20.30
N ILE A 121 -3.07 9.96 -20.25
CA ILE A 121 -3.75 8.72 -19.92
C ILE A 121 -5.05 8.63 -20.73
N GLU A 122 -5.44 7.44 -21.14
CA GLU A 122 -6.72 7.20 -21.83
C GLU A 122 -7.75 6.60 -20.89
N GLN A 123 -8.99 7.11 -20.98
CA GLN A 123 -10.16 6.47 -20.37
C GLN A 123 -11.27 6.37 -21.40
N ALA A 124 -11.75 5.16 -21.68
CA ALA A 124 -12.83 4.90 -22.63
C ALA A 124 -12.63 5.58 -24.01
N GLY A 125 -11.38 5.62 -24.50
CA GLY A 125 -11.03 6.24 -25.78
C GLY A 125 -10.79 7.76 -25.74
N ILE A 126 -10.99 8.42 -24.60
CA ILE A 126 -10.71 9.84 -24.40
C ILE A 126 -9.34 10.00 -23.77
N THR A 127 -8.49 10.84 -24.36
CA THR A 127 -7.15 11.14 -23.83
C THR A 127 -7.18 12.36 -22.92
N TYR A 128 -6.75 12.19 -21.69
CA TYR A 128 -6.56 13.24 -20.71
C TYR A 128 -5.08 13.58 -20.60
N LYS A 129 -4.74 14.87 -20.47
CA LYS A 129 -3.36 15.35 -20.33
C LYS A 129 -3.25 16.25 -19.11
N THR A 130 -2.10 16.13 -18.40
CA THR A 130 -1.80 17.04 -17.31
C THR A 130 -1.27 18.38 -17.83
N GLN A 131 -1.28 19.41 -16.97
CA GLN A 131 -0.53 20.64 -17.22
C GLN A 131 0.97 20.37 -17.00
N PRO A 132 1.85 21.08 -17.73
CA PRO A 132 3.28 21.01 -17.47
C PRO A 132 3.63 21.66 -16.13
N ILE A 133 4.68 21.17 -15.48
CA ILE A 133 5.18 21.73 -14.21
C ILE A 133 6.56 22.33 -14.41
N ARG A 134 6.74 23.57 -13.97
CA ARG A 134 8.04 24.23 -13.96
C ARG A 134 8.75 23.97 -12.64
N ILE A 135 10.00 23.48 -12.72
CA ILE A 135 10.88 23.21 -11.58
C ILE A 135 12.08 24.14 -11.67
N THR A 136 12.34 24.87 -10.61
CA THR A 136 13.56 25.68 -10.48
C THR A 136 14.56 24.92 -9.64
N VAL A 137 15.69 24.58 -10.22
CA VAL A 137 16.78 23.87 -9.56
C VAL A 137 17.84 24.87 -9.14
N VAL A 138 18.09 24.97 -7.85
CA VAL A 138 19.14 25.82 -7.27
C VAL A 138 20.33 24.94 -6.87
N LYS A 139 21.51 25.57 -6.79
CA LYS A 139 22.69 24.84 -6.31
C LYS A 139 22.48 24.47 -4.85
N GLY A 140 22.47 23.17 -4.58
CA GLY A 140 22.43 22.66 -3.21
C GLY A 140 23.69 23.16 -2.50
N ALA A 141 23.51 23.89 -1.42
CA ALA A 141 24.61 24.10 -0.49
C ALA A 141 25.05 22.70 -0.05
N ASN A 142 26.36 22.41 -0.11
CA ASN A 142 26.90 21.30 0.67
C ASN A 142 26.49 21.60 2.11
N LYS A 143 25.43 20.93 2.58
CA LYS A 143 25.11 20.98 4.00
C LYS A 143 26.35 20.42 4.67
N PRO A 144 27.15 21.24 5.39
CA PRO A 144 28.05 20.68 6.35
C PRO A 144 27.20 19.81 7.26
N LYS A 145 27.68 18.68 7.72
CA LYS A 145 27.13 18.03 8.89
C LYS A 145 26.99 19.11 9.95
N GLN A 146 25.82 19.67 10.10
CA GLN A 146 25.52 20.58 11.19
C GLN A 146 25.35 19.74 12.45
N GLN A 147 26.51 19.48 13.09
CA GLN A 147 26.60 19.64 14.51
C GLN A 147 26.53 21.14 14.76
N GLN A 148 25.34 21.63 15.08
CA GLN A 148 25.22 22.79 15.97
C GLN A 148 23.77 22.87 16.43
N GLY A 149 23.61 22.79 17.75
CA GLY A 149 22.38 22.85 18.46
C GLY A 149 21.60 24.11 18.15
N ASP A 150 20.38 23.87 17.77
CA ASP A 150 19.25 24.67 18.14
C ASP A 150 18.48 23.81 19.16
N ASP A 151 18.46 24.22 20.42
CA ASP A 151 18.00 23.47 21.61
C ASP A 151 16.50 23.13 21.59
N ASN A 152 15.81 23.20 20.43
CA ASN A 152 14.36 23.01 20.32
C ASN A 152 13.88 22.14 19.14
N GLN A 153 14.79 21.52 18.36
CA GLN A 153 14.37 20.52 17.37
C GLN A 153 14.49 19.12 17.96
N ILE A 154 13.38 18.35 17.95
CA ILE A 154 13.42 16.93 18.26
C ILE A 154 14.47 16.28 17.34
N SER A 155 15.52 15.69 17.92
CA SER A 155 16.58 15.08 17.14
C SER A 155 16.05 13.86 16.38
N GLU A 156 16.62 13.56 15.20
CA GLU A 156 16.28 12.35 14.45
C GLU A 156 16.41 11.07 15.30
N ALA A 157 17.37 11.04 16.23
CA ALA A 157 17.54 9.97 17.20
C ALA A 157 16.36 9.85 18.18
N GLU A 158 15.73 10.97 18.55
CA GLU A 158 14.53 10.95 19.41
C GLU A 158 13.31 10.48 18.63
N ILE A 159 13.17 10.86 17.36
CA ILE A 159 12.14 10.33 16.47
C ILE A 159 12.30 8.81 16.32
N ALA A 160 13.53 8.32 16.08
CA ALA A 160 13.83 6.90 15.91
C ALA A 160 13.48 6.04 17.15
N LYS A 161 13.54 6.61 18.35
CA LYS A 161 13.08 5.92 19.59
C LYS A 161 11.56 5.80 19.66
N ASN A 162 10.83 6.66 18.96
CA ASN A 162 9.38 6.76 19.02
C ASN A 162 8.69 6.31 17.72
N LEU A 163 9.44 6.10 16.63
CA LEU A 163 8.96 5.59 15.36
C LEU A 163 10.03 4.73 14.69
N TYR A 164 9.71 3.46 14.43
CA TYR A 164 10.61 2.52 13.76
C TYR A 164 9.83 1.39 13.07
N ILE A 165 10.51 0.69 12.15
CA ILE A 165 9.99 -0.49 11.48
C ILE A 165 10.74 -1.71 11.99
N ARG A 166 10.03 -2.81 12.25
CA ARG A 166 10.63 -4.13 12.51
C ARG A 166 10.20 -5.14 11.47
N ALA A 167 11.17 -5.87 10.95
CA ALA A 167 10.96 -7.11 10.23
C ALA A 167 11.05 -8.26 11.23
N ILE A 168 9.94 -8.99 11.39
CA ILE A 168 9.78 -10.10 12.32
C ILE A 168 9.56 -11.36 11.52
N VAL A 169 10.25 -12.44 11.85
CA VAL A 169 10.05 -13.76 11.23
C VAL A 169 9.45 -14.72 12.22
N ASP A 170 8.66 -15.65 11.72
CA ASP A 170 8.08 -16.74 12.50
C ASP A 170 9.16 -17.75 12.94
N LYS A 171 10.22 -17.92 12.13
CA LYS A 171 11.38 -18.78 12.44
C LYS A 171 12.65 -18.25 11.80
N THR A 172 13.79 -18.46 12.43
CA THR A 172 15.15 -18.08 11.93
C THR A 172 15.88 -19.25 11.29
N GLN A 173 15.34 -20.47 11.39
CA GLN A 173 15.88 -21.67 10.79
C GLN A 173 14.76 -22.41 10.06
N ALA A 174 15.04 -22.88 8.83
CA ALA A 174 14.06 -23.61 8.02
C ALA A 174 14.78 -24.58 7.09
N TYR A 175 14.09 -25.59 6.63
CA TYR A 175 14.56 -26.42 5.54
C TYR A 175 14.40 -25.75 4.19
N LYS A 176 15.21 -26.14 3.19
CA LYS A 176 15.03 -25.71 1.83
C LYS A 176 13.59 -26.04 1.36
N GLY A 177 12.86 -25.03 0.83
CA GLY A 177 11.47 -25.13 0.40
C GLY A 177 10.43 -24.97 1.52
N GLU A 178 10.82 -24.94 2.79
CA GLU A 178 9.92 -24.69 3.92
C GLU A 178 9.54 -23.21 4.00
N GLN A 179 8.26 -22.93 4.28
CA GLN A 179 7.79 -21.56 4.41
C GLN A 179 8.35 -20.86 5.65
N VAL A 180 8.87 -19.66 5.46
CA VAL A 180 9.20 -18.67 6.51
C VAL A 180 8.38 -17.43 6.24
N THR A 181 7.66 -16.94 7.25
CA THR A 181 6.84 -15.73 7.11
C THR A 181 7.55 -14.52 7.69
N VAL A 182 7.76 -13.50 6.86
CA VAL A 182 8.29 -12.20 7.29
C VAL A 182 7.15 -11.21 7.41
N THR A 183 7.02 -10.58 8.59
CA THR A 183 6.03 -9.52 8.86
C THR A 183 6.77 -8.22 9.14
N TYR A 184 6.47 -7.17 8.35
CA TYR A 184 6.97 -5.81 8.59
C TYR A 184 5.92 -5.04 9.39
N LYS A 185 6.30 -4.61 10.59
CA LYS A 185 5.44 -3.82 11.48
C LYS A 185 6.04 -2.43 11.67
N LEU A 186 5.18 -1.41 11.58
CA LEU A 186 5.48 -0.05 11.98
C LEU A 186 5.08 0.15 13.44
N TYR A 187 6.00 0.62 14.24
CA TYR A 187 5.79 1.01 15.64
C TYR A 187 5.87 2.52 15.73
N THR A 188 4.84 3.18 16.24
CA THR A 188 4.84 4.63 16.39
C THR A 188 4.13 5.12 17.65
N ARG A 189 4.71 6.12 18.29
CA ARG A 189 4.11 6.96 19.34
C ARG A 189 3.82 8.37 18.82
N LEU A 190 4.28 8.65 17.61
CA LEU A 190 4.10 9.95 16.95
C LEU A 190 2.87 9.94 16.05
N SER A 191 2.30 11.11 15.81
CA SER A 191 1.22 11.30 14.87
C SER A 191 1.78 11.30 13.45
N ILE A 192 1.19 10.47 12.57
CA ILE A 192 1.54 10.42 11.15
C ILE A 192 0.63 11.43 10.44
N ALA A 193 1.24 12.39 9.77
CA ALA A 193 0.55 13.56 9.22
C ALA A 193 -0.12 13.29 7.86
N SER A 194 0.43 12.35 7.08
CA SER A 194 -0.08 12.03 5.74
C SER A 194 0.37 10.62 5.31
N GLN A 195 0.13 10.28 4.06
CA GLN A 195 0.51 8.98 3.49
C GLN A 195 2.02 8.78 3.51
N MET A 196 2.45 7.59 3.91
CA MET A 196 3.86 7.18 3.92
C MET A 196 4.35 6.89 2.50
N GLY A 197 5.61 7.25 2.20
CA GLY A 197 6.28 6.94 0.95
C GLY A 197 7.15 5.67 1.07
N VAL A 198 7.18 4.82 0.04
CA VAL A 198 8.09 3.69 -0.04
C VAL A 198 9.40 4.14 -0.67
N ASN A 199 10.52 4.06 0.08
CA ASN A 199 11.84 4.41 -0.42
C ASN A 199 12.55 3.21 -1.03
N LYS A 200 12.45 2.04 -0.35
CA LYS A 200 13.08 0.82 -0.80
C LYS A 200 12.31 -0.40 -0.34
N LEU A 201 11.93 -1.24 -1.29
CA LEU A 201 11.36 -2.55 -0.98
C LEU A 201 12.45 -3.53 -0.54
N PRO A 202 12.14 -4.45 0.38
CA PRO A 202 13.05 -5.52 0.75
C PRO A 202 13.33 -6.44 -0.45
N GLN A 203 14.55 -6.97 -0.51
CA GLN A 203 14.95 -7.98 -1.48
C GLN A 203 15.05 -9.33 -0.79
N TYR A 204 14.59 -10.37 -1.49
CA TYR A 204 14.50 -11.74 -0.99
C TYR A 204 15.42 -12.66 -1.79
N GLN A 205 16.71 -12.33 -1.85
CA GLN A 205 17.66 -13.10 -2.63
C GLN A 205 17.81 -14.52 -2.07
N GLY A 206 17.67 -15.53 -2.92
CA GLY A 206 17.70 -16.94 -2.52
C GLY A 206 16.36 -17.49 -2.04
N PHE A 207 15.28 -16.70 -2.14
CA PHE A 207 13.92 -17.13 -1.83
C PHE A 207 13.01 -16.97 -3.05
N TRP A 208 12.05 -17.86 -3.16
CA TRP A 208 10.81 -17.56 -3.84
C TRP A 208 9.88 -16.89 -2.84
N ALA A 209 9.29 -15.76 -3.22
CA ALA A 209 8.51 -14.92 -2.32
C ALA A 209 7.07 -14.77 -2.82
N GLU A 210 6.10 -14.92 -1.92
CA GLU A 210 4.69 -14.67 -2.19
C GLU A 210 4.15 -13.68 -1.18
N GLU A 211 3.56 -12.58 -1.67
CA GLU A 211 2.97 -11.57 -0.82
C GLU A 211 1.65 -12.07 -0.25
N LEU A 212 1.51 -12.00 1.08
CA LEU A 212 0.29 -12.36 1.76
C LEU A 212 -0.63 -11.15 1.82
N GLU A 213 -1.95 -11.39 1.68
CA GLU A 213 -2.93 -10.31 1.73
C GLU A 213 -2.88 -9.60 3.08
N THR A 214 -2.65 -8.31 3.04
CA THR A 214 -2.86 -7.38 4.16
C THR A 214 -4.08 -6.52 3.85
N SER A 215 -4.78 -6.05 4.89
CA SER A 215 -5.87 -5.08 4.68
C SER A 215 -5.35 -3.85 3.95
N GLY A 216 -6.08 -3.34 2.96
CA GLY A 216 -5.66 -2.17 2.16
C GLY A 216 -5.39 -0.90 2.99
N ASN A 217 -5.91 -0.85 4.22
CA ASN A 217 -5.62 0.18 5.22
C ASN A 217 -4.82 -0.44 6.37
N ILE A 218 -3.83 0.30 6.87
CA ILE A 218 -3.05 -0.12 8.02
C ILE A 218 -3.94 0.00 9.28
N ASN A 219 -4.30 -1.16 9.85
CA ASN A 219 -5.01 -1.22 11.12
C ASN A 219 -4.00 -1.16 12.26
N PHE A 220 -4.10 -0.12 13.09
CA PHE A 220 -3.23 0.06 14.24
C PHE A 220 -3.84 -0.61 15.48
N THR A 221 -3.04 -1.43 16.14
CA THR A 221 -3.27 -1.96 17.48
C THR A 221 -2.36 -1.27 18.48
N THR A 222 -2.59 -1.46 19.78
CA THR A 222 -1.70 -0.92 20.82
C THR A 222 -0.89 -2.06 21.43
N GLU A 223 0.46 -1.91 21.42
CA GLU A 223 1.40 -2.81 22.09
C GLU A 223 2.20 -2.03 23.13
N VAL A 224 2.51 -2.66 24.27
CA VAL A 224 3.37 -2.06 25.32
C VAL A 224 4.78 -2.65 25.19
N ILE A 225 5.75 -1.80 24.91
CA ILE A 225 7.16 -2.17 24.72
C ILE A 225 8.00 -1.36 25.71
N GLU A 226 8.74 -2.03 26.60
CA GLU A 226 9.55 -1.40 27.64
C GLU A 226 8.76 -0.35 28.46
N GLY A 227 7.51 -0.68 28.80
CA GLY A 227 6.63 0.20 29.58
C GLY A 227 6.04 1.38 28.80
N LYS A 228 6.28 1.49 27.50
CA LYS A 228 5.76 2.55 26.62
C LYS A 228 4.71 1.98 25.66
N GLN A 229 3.60 2.70 25.49
CA GLN A 229 2.56 2.32 24.55
C GLN A 229 2.93 2.76 23.14
N PHE A 230 2.93 1.83 22.19
CA PHE A 230 3.10 2.07 20.77
C PHE A 230 1.82 1.72 20.02
N ARG A 231 1.47 2.51 19.05
CA ARG A 231 0.54 2.09 17.99
C ARG A 231 1.33 1.26 16.99
N VAL A 232 0.84 0.06 16.70
CA VAL A 232 1.54 -0.92 15.87
C VAL A 232 0.66 -1.29 14.69
N GLY A 233 1.16 -1.12 13.48
CA GLY A 233 0.47 -1.46 12.25
C GLY A 233 1.28 -2.40 11.39
N VAL A 234 0.63 -3.43 10.82
CA VAL A 234 1.25 -4.31 9.83
C VAL A 234 1.32 -3.59 8.50
N LEU A 235 2.54 -3.42 7.98
CA LEU A 235 2.80 -2.78 6.70
C LEU A 235 2.76 -3.78 5.55
N LYS A 236 3.40 -4.94 5.75
CA LYS A 236 3.58 -5.95 4.72
C LYS A 236 3.82 -7.30 5.37
N ARG A 237 3.35 -8.35 4.71
CA ARG A 237 3.60 -9.73 5.10
C ARG A 237 3.95 -10.55 3.87
N VAL A 238 4.98 -11.38 3.96
CA VAL A 238 5.51 -12.16 2.83
C VAL A 238 5.83 -13.56 3.28
N ALA A 239 5.34 -14.55 2.56
CA ALA A 239 5.79 -15.93 2.67
C ALA A 239 7.04 -16.13 1.80
N LEU A 240 8.12 -16.58 2.41
CA LEU A 240 9.41 -16.86 1.78
C LEU A 240 9.66 -18.35 1.76
N PHE A 241 10.05 -18.88 0.62
CA PHE A 241 10.41 -20.28 0.44
C PHE A 241 11.86 -20.35 -0.03
N PRO A 242 12.80 -20.79 0.83
CA PRO A 242 14.21 -20.85 0.46
C PRO A 242 14.46 -21.78 -0.74
N THR A 243 15.18 -21.31 -1.75
CA THR A 243 15.53 -22.09 -2.93
C THR A 243 16.93 -22.70 -2.88
N GLN A 244 17.76 -22.25 -1.91
CA GLN A 244 19.11 -22.70 -1.66
C GLN A 244 19.36 -22.84 -0.16
N THR A 245 20.39 -23.60 0.22
CA THR A 245 20.83 -23.80 1.60
C THR A 245 21.85 -22.75 2.03
N GLY A 246 22.08 -22.60 3.35
CA GLY A 246 23.03 -21.67 3.93
C GLY A 246 22.35 -20.49 4.62
N SER A 247 23.11 -19.48 5.02
CA SER A 247 22.58 -18.29 5.67
C SER A 247 22.11 -17.30 4.60
N LEU A 248 20.82 -17.08 4.51
CA LEU A 248 20.18 -16.15 3.57
C LEU A 248 19.75 -14.88 4.29
N GLU A 249 19.88 -13.74 3.62
CA GLU A 249 19.52 -12.44 4.16
C GLU A 249 18.35 -11.81 3.41
N VAL A 250 17.42 -11.23 4.20
CA VAL A 250 16.36 -10.34 3.71
C VAL A 250 16.80 -8.91 3.99
N THR A 251 16.88 -8.09 2.93
CA THR A 251 17.30 -6.70 3.06
C THR A 251 16.23 -5.84 3.73
N PRO A 252 16.60 -4.70 4.32
CA PRO A 252 15.65 -3.83 5.00
C PRO A 252 14.55 -3.27 4.09
N PHE A 253 13.39 -3.05 4.69
CA PHE A 253 12.31 -2.24 4.14
C PHE A 253 12.49 -0.79 4.60
N GLU A 254 12.47 0.17 3.68
CA GLU A 254 12.71 1.58 3.97
C GLU A 254 11.51 2.43 3.54
N LEU A 255 10.98 3.26 4.46
CA LEU A 255 9.83 4.14 4.23
C LEU A 255 10.18 5.57 4.67
N THR A 256 9.63 6.56 3.95
CA THR A 256 9.50 7.92 4.46
C THR A 256 8.16 8.05 5.18
N VAL A 257 8.22 8.39 6.46
CA VAL A 257 7.06 8.59 7.32
C VAL A 257 6.95 10.06 7.69
N PRO A 258 5.92 10.78 7.21
CA PRO A 258 5.67 12.16 7.59
C PRO A 258 5.09 12.22 9.00
N VAL A 259 5.90 12.68 9.97
CA VAL A 259 5.50 12.79 11.38
C VAL A 259 5.19 14.24 11.74
N GLN A 260 4.14 14.42 12.52
CA GLN A 260 3.76 15.71 13.09
C GLN A 260 4.52 15.93 14.39
N ILE A 261 5.29 17.00 14.46
CA ILE A 261 6.10 17.38 15.62
C ILE A 261 5.57 18.70 16.18
N GLU A 262 5.24 18.70 17.47
CA GLU A 262 4.87 19.92 18.18
C GLU A 262 6.14 20.68 18.58
N LYS A 263 6.26 21.95 18.19
CA LYS A 263 7.35 22.82 18.66
C LYS A 263 7.13 23.15 20.13
N GLN A 264 8.06 22.72 20.99
CA GLN A 264 8.10 23.22 22.36
C GLN A 264 8.41 24.73 22.34
N ARG A 265 7.62 25.50 23.04
CA ARG A 265 7.86 26.95 23.22
C ARG A 265 9.15 27.16 24.00
N SER A 266 10.18 27.67 23.34
CA SER A 266 11.31 28.26 24.03
C SER A 266 11.12 29.78 24.05
N GLY A 267 10.97 30.35 25.25
CA GLY A 267 11.02 31.79 25.48
C GLY A 267 9.81 32.31 26.22
N LYS A 268 10.01 32.59 27.50
CA LYS A 268 9.12 33.35 28.35
C LYS A 268 9.10 34.83 27.90
N SER A 269 8.22 35.20 27.01
CA SER A 269 7.75 36.56 26.87
C SER A 269 6.32 36.61 27.39
N ILE A 270 6.03 37.49 28.38
CA ILE A 270 4.71 37.70 28.94
C ILE A 270 3.71 38.20 27.88
N TRP A 271 4.22 38.66 26.73
CA TRP A 271 3.41 39.14 25.60
C TRP A 271 2.99 37.99 24.65
N ASP A 272 3.71 36.88 24.65
CA ASP A 272 3.35 35.65 23.85
C ASP A 272 2.16 34.93 24.49
N ASP A 273 1.91 35.08 25.78
CA ASP A 273 0.75 34.51 26.48
C ASP A 273 -0.55 35.24 26.16
N PHE A 274 -0.46 36.51 25.74
CA PHE A 274 -1.64 37.36 25.51
C PHE A 274 -2.10 37.38 24.03
N PHE A 275 -1.18 37.16 23.10
CA PHE A 275 -1.44 37.09 21.66
C PHE A 275 -1.03 35.72 21.05
N GLY A 276 -0.83 34.75 21.90
CA GLY A 276 -0.39 33.40 21.47
C GLY A 276 -1.41 32.76 20.54
N ASP A 277 -0.87 32.31 19.39
CA ASP A 277 -1.59 31.54 18.39
C ASP A 277 -2.28 30.32 19.05
N PRO A 278 -3.62 30.27 19.14
CA PRO A 278 -4.36 29.16 19.76
C PRO A 278 -4.23 27.85 18.93
N PHE A 279 -3.67 27.93 17.73
CA PHE A 279 -3.35 26.80 16.84
C PHE A 279 -1.85 26.62 16.82
N GLY A 280 -1.28 25.94 17.83
CA GLY A 280 0.15 25.62 17.89
C GLY A 280 0.64 25.11 16.53
N ARG A 281 1.67 25.77 15.95
CA ARG A 281 2.26 25.37 14.67
C ARG A 281 2.94 24.02 14.83
N SER A 282 2.28 22.97 14.41
CA SER A 282 2.90 21.68 14.23
C SER A 282 3.67 21.67 12.90
N GLU A 283 4.89 21.18 12.93
CA GLU A 283 5.74 21.02 11.76
C GLU A 283 5.70 19.56 11.30
N ILE A 284 5.61 19.33 10.00
CA ILE A 284 5.69 17.98 9.44
C ILE A 284 7.14 17.69 9.11
N TYR A 285 7.69 16.67 9.75
CA TYR A 285 9.04 16.17 9.50
C TYR A 285 8.99 14.84 8.76
N GLU A 286 9.71 14.72 7.66
CA GLU A 286 9.82 13.46 6.91
C GLU A 286 10.93 12.59 7.49
N PHE A 287 10.54 11.55 8.23
CA PHE A 287 11.46 10.61 8.85
C PHE A 287 11.66 9.38 7.98
N ASN A 288 12.92 9.03 7.71
CA ASN A 288 13.28 7.82 6.96
C ASN A 288 13.41 6.63 7.91
N ALA A 289 12.35 5.84 8.01
CA ALA A 289 12.32 4.64 8.83
C ALA A 289 12.85 3.43 8.03
N LYS A 290 13.69 2.63 8.68
CA LYS A 290 14.33 1.44 8.12
C LYS A 290 14.16 0.25 9.04
N SER A 291 13.77 -0.91 8.49
CA SER A 291 13.71 -2.14 9.27
C SER A 291 15.10 -2.75 9.50
N ASN A 292 15.17 -3.69 10.44
CA ASN A 292 16.34 -4.55 10.59
C ASN A 292 16.52 -5.49 9.39
N VAL A 293 17.74 -5.96 9.18
CA VAL A 293 18.05 -7.12 8.35
C VAL A 293 17.55 -8.37 9.05
N VAL A 294 17.01 -9.32 8.28
CA VAL A 294 16.65 -10.64 8.78
C VAL A 294 17.59 -11.67 8.16
N LYS A 295 18.10 -12.58 9.02
CA LYS A 295 18.92 -13.72 8.60
C LYS A 295 18.15 -15.00 8.88
N ILE A 296 18.16 -15.91 7.89
CA ILE A 296 17.48 -17.20 7.95
C ILE A 296 18.52 -18.26 7.57
N ASP A 297 18.76 -19.21 8.49
CA ASP A 297 19.65 -20.33 8.28
C ASP A 297 18.88 -21.48 7.65
N VAL A 298 19.18 -21.78 6.39
CA VAL A 298 18.48 -22.78 5.60
C VAL A 298 19.26 -24.09 5.59
N LEU A 299 18.62 -25.11 6.15
CA LEU A 299 19.14 -26.47 6.21
C LEU A 299 18.85 -27.24 4.92
N PRO A 300 19.72 -28.19 4.53
CA PRO A 300 19.37 -29.15 3.50
C PRO A 300 18.23 -30.04 3.95
N LEU A 301 17.45 -30.56 3.00
CA LEU A 301 16.45 -31.56 3.30
C LEU A 301 17.14 -32.83 3.86
N PRO A 302 16.45 -33.60 4.76
CA PRO A 302 16.97 -34.86 5.23
C PRO A 302 17.25 -35.84 4.07
N ASP A 303 18.28 -36.68 4.25
CA ASP A 303 18.62 -37.74 3.30
C ASP A 303 17.51 -38.79 3.23
N GLY A 304 17.42 -39.52 2.10
CA GLY A 304 16.47 -40.62 1.92
C GLY A 304 15.10 -40.19 1.43
N GLN A 305 14.98 -39.02 0.83
CA GLN A 305 13.75 -38.58 0.18
C GLN A 305 13.30 -39.58 -0.90
N PRO A 306 11.98 -39.88 -1.00
CA PRO A 306 11.48 -40.79 -2.04
C PRO A 306 11.65 -40.18 -3.43
N THR A 307 11.78 -41.01 -4.45
CA THR A 307 11.91 -40.58 -5.86
C THR A 307 10.70 -39.78 -6.36
N SER A 308 9.54 -39.97 -5.73
CA SER A 308 8.31 -39.23 -6.01
C SER A 308 8.25 -37.84 -5.38
N PHE A 309 9.23 -37.47 -4.55
CA PHE A 309 9.28 -36.14 -3.93
C PHE A 309 9.52 -35.04 -4.97
N LYS A 310 8.64 -34.04 -5.01
CA LYS A 310 8.68 -32.93 -5.98
C LYS A 310 9.06 -31.58 -5.35
N GLY A 311 9.44 -31.56 -4.07
CA GLY A 311 9.93 -30.36 -3.40
C GLY A 311 8.90 -29.60 -2.57
N ALA A 312 7.69 -30.14 -2.39
CA ALA A 312 6.71 -29.56 -1.48
C ALA A 312 7.12 -29.85 -0.03
N VAL A 313 7.45 -28.80 0.73
CA VAL A 313 7.84 -28.87 2.14
C VAL A 313 6.83 -28.07 2.95
N GLY A 314 6.28 -28.70 4.01
CA GLY A 314 5.25 -28.10 4.85
C GLY A 314 4.56 -29.16 5.72
N GLU A 315 3.53 -28.73 6.41
CA GLU A 315 2.66 -29.59 7.19
C GLU A 315 1.37 -29.83 6.42
N TYR A 316 1.14 -31.08 5.97
CA TYR A 316 0.00 -31.42 5.15
C TYR A 316 -0.81 -32.55 5.75
N ILE A 317 -2.13 -32.47 5.60
CA ILE A 317 -3.10 -33.50 5.92
C ILE A 317 -3.54 -34.11 4.60
N PHE A 318 -3.43 -35.43 4.48
CA PHE A 318 -3.87 -36.19 3.33
C PHE A 318 -5.08 -37.02 3.70
N GLU A 319 -6.18 -36.87 2.98
CA GLU A 319 -7.40 -37.65 3.13
C GLU A 319 -7.80 -38.24 1.78
N ALA A 320 -8.14 -39.54 1.78
CA ALA A 320 -8.68 -40.23 0.62
C ALA A 320 -9.98 -40.93 0.98
N LYS A 321 -11.04 -40.70 0.22
CA LYS A 321 -12.39 -41.25 0.45
C LYS A 321 -12.97 -41.82 -0.84
N LEU A 322 -13.55 -42.99 -0.76
CA LEU A 322 -14.40 -43.56 -1.80
C LEU A 322 -15.85 -43.22 -1.52
N ASN A 323 -16.63 -42.90 -2.56
CA ASN A 323 -18.06 -42.68 -2.44
C ASN A 323 -18.82 -44.00 -2.04
N ASN A 324 -18.36 -45.17 -2.53
CA ASN A 324 -18.89 -46.47 -2.23
C ASN A 324 -17.77 -47.52 -2.13
N PHE A 325 -17.97 -48.56 -1.29
CA PHE A 325 -17.05 -49.69 -1.17
C PHE A 325 -17.51 -50.91 -1.96
N THR A 326 -18.74 -50.91 -2.45
CA THR A 326 -19.33 -52.00 -3.26
C THR A 326 -20.09 -51.36 -4.40
N VAL A 327 -19.73 -51.72 -5.63
CA VAL A 327 -20.33 -51.21 -6.87
C VAL A 327 -20.59 -52.39 -7.80
N LYS A 328 -21.58 -52.27 -8.68
CA LYS A 328 -21.79 -53.24 -9.75
C LYS A 328 -20.85 -52.98 -10.91
N SER A 329 -20.63 -54.00 -11.74
CA SER A 329 -19.87 -53.80 -12.98
C SER A 329 -20.48 -52.69 -13.80
N ASN A 330 -19.63 -51.80 -14.36
CA ASN A 330 -19.98 -50.62 -15.16
C ASN A 330 -20.64 -49.45 -14.34
N GLU A 331 -20.66 -49.53 -12.99
CA GLU A 331 -21.04 -48.40 -12.16
C GLU A 331 -19.83 -47.53 -11.83
N PRO A 332 -19.93 -46.18 -11.87
CA PRO A 332 -18.84 -45.29 -11.56
C PRO A 332 -18.48 -45.32 -10.07
N LEU A 333 -17.19 -45.37 -9.77
CA LEU A 333 -16.62 -45.25 -8.44
C LEU A 333 -15.82 -43.95 -8.36
N THR A 334 -16.10 -43.12 -7.36
CA THR A 334 -15.39 -41.84 -7.19
C THR A 334 -14.43 -41.93 -6.02
N LEU A 335 -13.14 -41.71 -6.31
CA LEU A 335 -12.11 -41.49 -5.30
C LEU A 335 -11.90 -40.00 -5.14
N SER A 336 -12.16 -39.47 -3.96
CA SER A 336 -11.88 -38.09 -3.60
C SER A 336 -10.63 -38.05 -2.75
N ILE A 337 -9.65 -37.23 -3.19
CA ILE A 337 -8.40 -36.98 -2.47
C ILE A 337 -8.41 -35.50 -2.07
N ASN A 338 -8.22 -35.24 -0.79
CA ASN A 338 -8.08 -33.90 -0.25
C ASN A 338 -6.70 -33.76 0.40
N ILE A 339 -5.94 -32.74 -0.03
CA ILE A 339 -4.65 -32.36 0.57
C ILE A 339 -4.82 -30.95 1.10
N SER A 340 -4.66 -30.77 2.39
CA SER A 340 -4.77 -29.47 3.05
C SER A 340 -3.61 -29.26 4.00
N GLY A 341 -3.25 -27.99 4.27
CA GLY A 341 -2.14 -27.71 5.18
C GLY A 341 -1.46 -26.38 4.91
N ALA A 342 -0.30 -26.18 5.52
CA ALA A 342 0.53 -24.99 5.39
C ALA A 342 1.85 -25.34 4.71
N GLY A 343 2.23 -24.54 3.70
CA GLY A 343 3.44 -24.73 2.92
C GLY A 343 3.25 -24.36 1.45
N ASN A 344 4.19 -24.74 0.60
CA ASN A 344 4.10 -24.48 -0.84
C ASN A 344 3.21 -25.52 -1.53
N ILE A 345 1.90 -25.36 -1.43
CA ILE A 345 0.91 -26.28 -2.01
C ILE A 345 1.03 -26.35 -3.56
N LYS A 346 1.55 -25.33 -4.21
CA LYS A 346 1.74 -25.32 -5.67
C LYS A 346 2.76 -26.34 -6.18
N LEU A 347 3.60 -26.86 -5.28
CA LEU A 347 4.57 -27.93 -5.60
C LEU A 347 3.99 -29.33 -5.36
N ILE A 348 2.74 -29.46 -4.94
CA ILE A 348 2.09 -30.74 -4.75
C ILE A 348 1.50 -31.17 -6.10
N ASP A 349 2.08 -32.19 -6.69
CA ASP A 349 1.52 -32.85 -7.86
C ASP A 349 0.39 -33.81 -7.45
N MET A 350 -0.48 -34.10 -8.40
CA MET A 350 -1.49 -35.13 -8.22
C MET A 350 -0.81 -36.49 -7.97
N PRO A 351 -1.18 -37.20 -6.88
CA PRO A 351 -0.60 -38.50 -6.60
C PRO A 351 -0.91 -39.53 -7.72
N GLU A 352 0.09 -40.32 -8.03
CA GLU A 352 -0.11 -41.43 -8.94
C GLU A 352 -0.99 -42.50 -8.30
N ILE A 353 -2.07 -42.85 -8.97
CA ILE A 353 -3.00 -43.88 -8.51
C ILE A 353 -2.91 -45.09 -9.45
N ASN A 354 -2.40 -46.17 -8.92
CA ASN A 354 -2.38 -47.47 -9.61
C ASN A 354 -3.72 -48.19 -9.31
N LEU A 355 -4.53 -48.33 -10.34
CA LEU A 355 -5.79 -49.06 -10.27
C LEU A 355 -5.60 -50.55 -10.53
N PRO A 356 -6.35 -51.46 -9.82
CA PRO A 356 -6.38 -52.85 -10.13
C PRO A 356 -6.92 -53.12 -11.54
N ASN A 357 -6.59 -54.30 -12.08
CA ASN A 357 -7.16 -54.71 -13.34
C ASN A 357 -8.68 -54.74 -13.33
N GLY A 358 -9.30 -54.24 -14.39
CA GLY A 358 -10.75 -54.14 -14.50
C GLY A 358 -11.34 -52.76 -14.12
N PHE A 359 -10.50 -51.81 -13.72
CA PHE A 359 -10.90 -50.42 -13.54
C PHE A 359 -10.40 -49.56 -14.67
N GLU A 360 -11.25 -48.70 -15.19
CA GLU A 360 -10.91 -47.64 -16.14
C GLU A 360 -10.79 -46.32 -15.41
N LYS A 361 -9.70 -45.58 -15.68
CA LYS A 361 -9.45 -44.27 -15.04
C LYS A 361 -9.93 -43.14 -15.95
N TYR A 362 -10.79 -42.30 -15.42
CA TYR A 362 -11.22 -41.04 -16.06
C TYR A 362 -10.36 -39.88 -15.61
N GLU A 363 -10.37 -38.79 -16.38
CA GLU A 363 -9.64 -37.57 -16.03
C GLU A 363 -10.14 -37.01 -14.71
N PRO A 364 -9.24 -36.70 -13.76
CA PRO A 364 -9.63 -36.15 -12.47
C PRO A 364 -10.10 -34.71 -12.61
N LYS A 365 -11.06 -34.29 -11.77
CA LYS A 365 -11.39 -32.88 -11.54
C LYS A 365 -10.51 -32.39 -10.43
N ILE A 366 -9.72 -31.34 -10.70
CA ILE A 366 -8.86 -30.68 -9.71
C ILE A 366 -9.53 -29.37 -9.30
N ALA A 367 -9.62 -29.14 -7.99
CA ALA A 367 -10.04 -27.87 -7.41
C ALA A 367 -8.96 -27.41 -6.44
N GLU A 368 -8.48 -26.19 -6.62
CA GLU A 368 -7.48 -25.58 -5.75
C GLU A 368 -8.12 -24.43 -4.98
N GLN A 369 -7.82 -24.34 -3.69
CA GLN A 369 -8.24 -23.26 -2.82
C GLN A 369 -7.05 -22.80 -1.98
N ILE A 370 -6.42 -21.70 -2.43
CA ILE A 370 -5.22 -21.16 -1.80
C ILE A 370 -5.63 -19.90 -1.01
N TYR A 371 -5.43 -19.94 0.30
CA TYR A 371 -5.64 -18.81 1.18
C TYR A 371 -4.31 -18.10 1.41
N ARG A 372 -4.24 -16.81 1.00
CA ARG A 372 -3.11 -15.92 1.27
C ARG A 372 -3.34 -15.07 2.51
N LYS A 373 -4.31 -15.44 3.33
CA LYS A 373 -4.65 -14.76 4.58
C LYS A 373 -3.89 -15.38 5.74
N ASP A 374 -3.56 -14.52 6.67
CA ASP A 374 -2.96 -14.94 7.92
C ASP A 374 -3.97 -15.68 8.81
N TRP A 375 -3.67 -16.91 9.15
CA TRP A 375 -4.40 -17.73 10.12
C TRP A 375 -3.72 -17.70 11.48
N MET A 376 -3.11 -16.61 11.90
CA MET A 376 -2.73 -16.51 13.29
C MET A 376 -3.93 -16.06 14.12
N LEU A 377 -4.43 -17.04 14.85
CA LEU A 377 -5.26 -16.86 16.02
C LEU A 377 -4.49 -16.13 17.12
#